data_de32e54a6fbfcc9f71f8a671f87bf78d
#
_entry.id   de32e54a6fbfcc9f71f8a671f87bf78d
#
_cell.length_a   1.000
_cell.length_b   1.000
_cell.length_c   1.000
_cell.angle_alpha   90.00
_cell.angle_beta   90.00
_cell.angle_gamma   90.00
#
_symmetry.space_group_name_H-M   'P 1'
#
loop_
_entity.id
_entity.type
_entity.pdbx_description
1 polymer ?
#
loop_
_entity_poly.entity_id
_entity_poly.type
_entity_poly.pdbx_seq_one_letter_code
_entity_poly.pdbx_strand_id
1 'polypeptide(L)'
;MQGKTEFTQFWHCPELGGLEVLKAQYQHKEFSKHVHEGYCINLIENGAQAFYRSGNMHVAPQGDIVLVNPDEVHTGSSAVAHGWGYRALYPTPDMIAHISQDFFQERGCVPWFPNAVIHDEDLAAQMRVLFDVLEQPSNALFKETLYVATVAKLISRHGQKPQAINTLPDAAHKALLLKDHIAAHPEQEHKLSDLAALVDLSPWHCLRQFKKFVGMPPHAWLIQVRLQRARQYLKQGMAIPQVAFDCGFSDQSHLNRHFKRALGVTPAQYIVSL
;
A
#
# COMPACT_ATOMS: atom_id res chain seq x y z
N MET A 1 3.56 -33.37 -6.13
CA MET A 1 4.07 -32.01 -5.90
C MET A 1 3.37 -31.48 -4.66
N GLN A 2 4.07 -31.37 -3.53
CA GLN A 2 3.52 -30.79 -2.31
C GLN A 2 3.25 -29.30 -2.58
N GLY A 3 1.99 -28.89 -2.48
CA GLY A 3 1.61 -27.46 -2.56
C GLY A 3 2.38 -26.70 -1.48
N LYS A 4 3.06 -25.63 -1.86
CA LYS A 4 3.72 -24.75 -0.88
C LYS A 4 2.64 -24.19 0.04
N THR A 5 2.81 -24.38 1.36
CA THR A 5 1.89 -23.86 2.37
C THR A 5 1.81 -22.35 2.26
N GLU A 6 0.58 -21.79 2.22
CA GLU A 6 0.39 -20.35 2.27
C GLU A 6 0.94 -19.79 3.59
N PHE A 7 1.71 -18.69 3.51
CA PHE A 7 2.22 -17.99 4.69
C PHE A 7 2.33 -16.49 4.42
N THR A 8 2.33 -15.73 5.49
CA THR A 8 2.62 -14.30 5.49
C THR A 8 3.50 -14.02 6.70
N GLN A 9 4.66 -13.48 6.43
CA GLN A 9 5.58 -12.96 7.44
C GLN A 9 5.73 -11.45 7.24
N PHE A 10 5.51 -10.71 8.30
CA PHE A 10 5.56 -9.26 8.30
C PHE A 10 6.50 -8.81 9.43
N TRP A 11 7.38 -7.84 9.16
CA TRP A 11 8.28 -7.29 10.18
C TRP A 11 8.62 -5.83 9.87
N HIS A 12 9.19 -5.17 10.86
CA HIS A 12 9.65 -3.79 10.79
C HIS A 12 11.17 -3.75 10.95
N CYS A 13 11.81 -2.79 10.30
CA CYS A 13 13.22 -2.50 10.44
C CYS A 13 13.37 -1.16 11.19
N PRO A 14 13.54 -1.17 12.54
CA PRO A 14 13.63 0.07 13.33
C PRO A 14 14.79 0.96 12.86
N GLU A 15 15.91 0.35 12.49
CA GLU A 15 17.10 1.03 11.99
C GLU A 15 16.88 1.76 10.66
N LEU A 16 15.82 1.43 9.94
CA LEU A 16 15.40 2.11 8.71
C LEU A 16 14.13 2.96 8.93
N GLY A 17 13.99 3.56 10.11
CA GLY A 17 12.83 4.41 10.43
C GLY A 17 11.51 3.64 10.54
N GLY A 18 11.56 2.34 10.84
CA GLY A 18 10.38 1.48 10.94
C GLY A 18 9.85 1.01 9.58
N LEU A 19 10.73 0.88 8.57
CA LEU A 19 10.37 0.33 7.27
C LEU A 19 9.65 -1.01 7.43
N GLU A 20 8.47 -1.09 6.87
CA GLU A 20 7.67 -2.32 6.85
C GLU A 20 8.11 -3.23 5.71
N VAL A 21 8.31 -4.50 6.03
CA VAL A 21 8.74 -5.53 5.09
C VAL A 21 7.80 -6.72 5.18
N LEU A 22 7.48 -7.32 4.06
CA LEU A 22 6.62 -8.49 3.98
C LEU A 22 7.22 -9.56 3.08
N LYS A 23 7.08 -10.81 3.51
CA LYS A 23 7.34 -12.01 2.70
C LYS A 23 6.11 -12.89 2.73
N ALA A 24 5.60 -13.25 1.58
CA ALA A 24 4.38 -14.03 1.49
C ALA A 24 4.42 -15.05 0.35
N GLN A 25 3.66 -16.12 0.56
CA GLN A 25 3.33 -17.12 -0.44
C GLN A 25 1.83 -17.36 -0.39
N TYR A 26 1.16 -17.22 -1.52
CA TYR A 26 -0.27 -17.43 -1.63
C TYR A 26 -0.61 -18.33 -2.82
N GLN A 27 -1.68 -19.09 -2.71
CA GLN A 27 -2.22 -19.90 -3.79
C GLN A 27 -3.64 -19.46 -4.16
N HIS A 28 -4.48 -19.24 -3.14
CA HIS A 28 -5.91 -18.92 -3.32
C HIS A 28 -6.29 -17.54 -2.76
N LYS A 29 -5.34 -16.85 -2.14
CA LYS A 29 -5.58 -15.53 -1.57
C LYS A 29 -5.90 -14.53 -2.66
N GLU A 30 -6.95 -13.73 -2.44
CA GLU A 30 -7.29 -12.57 -3.24
C GLU A 30 -7.34 -11.33 -2.37
N PHE A 31 -6.68 -10.28 -2.81
CA PHE A 31 -6.77 -8.95 -2.21
C PHE A 31 -7.77 -8.13 -3.03
N SER A 32 -8.87 -7.74 -2.39
CA SER A 32 -9.83 -6.80 -2.98
C SER A 32 -9.19 -5.42 -3.14
N LYS A 33 -9.86 -4.51 -3.85
CA LYS A 33 -9.40 -3.12 -4.01
C LYS A 33 -9.05 -2.49 -2.67
N HIS A 34 -7.81 -2.02 -2.54
CA HIS A 34 -7.27 -1.35 -1.36
C HIS A 34 -6.19 -0.35 -1.76
N VAL A 35 -5.70 0.42 -0.80
CA VAL A 35 -4.61 1.39 -0.93
C VAL A 35 -3.61 1.21 0.22
N HIS A 36 -2.39 1.70 0.02
CA HIS A 36 -1.38 1.87 1.06
C HIS A 36 -1.02 3.36 1.20
N GLU A 37 -0.67 3.80 2.42
CA GLU A 37 -0.14 5.16 2.67
C GLU A 37 1.24 5.36 2.03
N GLY A 38 2.03 4.28 2.02
CA GLY A 38 3.35 4.24 1.43
C GLY A 38 3.35 3.59 0.05
N TYR A 39 4.51 3.57 -0.54
CA TYR A 39 4.75 2.79 -1.75
C TYR A 39 4.64 1.30 -1.45
N CYS A 40 4.23 0.52 -2.45
CA CYS A 40 4.34 -0.93 -2.41
C CYS A 40 5.31 -1.34 -3.51
N ILE A 41 6.48 -1.83 -3.10
CA ILE A 41 7.58 -2.21 -3.99
C ILE A 41 7.80 -3.72 -3.81
N ASN A 42 7.23 -4.52 -4.71
CA ASN A 42 7.23 -5.98 -4.60
C ASN A 42 8.17 -6.60 -5.61
N LEU A 43 8.95 -7.58 -5.19
CA LEU A 43 9.67 -8.49 -6.07
C LEU A 43 8.96 -9.84 -6.11
N ILE A 44 8.55 -10.28 -7.29
CA ILE A 44 7.93 -11.60 -7.47
C ILE A 44 9.03 -12.68 -7.45
N GLU A 45 8.98 -13.52 -6.42
CA GLU A 45 10.00 -14.55 -6.19
C GLU A 45 9.67 -15.89 -6.82
N ASN A 46 8.38 -16.18 -6.99
CA ASN A 46 7.93 -17.38 -7.71
C ASN A 46 6.48 -17.18 -8.20
N GLY A 47 6.11 -17.98 -9.22
CA GLY A 47 4.78 -17.89 -9.83
C GLY A 47 4.56 -16.59 -10.59
N ALA A 48 3.32 -16.09 -10.56
CA ALA A 48 2.95 -14.83 -11.19
C ALA A 48 1.78 -14.18 -10.45
N GLN A 49 1.86 -12.87 -10.26
CA GLN A 49 0.79 -12.06 -9.68
C GLN A 49 -0.04 -11.43 -10.78
N ALA A 50 -1.37 -11.54 -10.68
CA ALA A 50 -2.32 -10.73 -11.43
C ALA A 50 -2.87 -9.64 -10.51
N PHE A 51 -2.96 -8.40 -11.00
CA PHE A 51 -3.47 -7.30 -10.22
C PHE A 51 -4.03 -6.18 -11.10
N TYR A 52 -5.00 -5.45 -10.53
CA TYR A 52 -5.53 -4.23 -11.12
C TYR A 52 -4.74 -3.04 -10.56
N ARG A 53 -4.34 -2.10 -11.43
CA ARG A 53 -3.77 -0.80 -11.07
C ARG A 53 -4.03 0.22 -12.19
N SER A 54 -4.32 1.47 -11.84
CA SER A 54 -4.47 2.59 -12.79
C SER A 54 -5.41 2.31 -13.97
N GLY A 55 -6.54 1.60 -13.73
CA GLY A 55 -7.54 1.32 -14.76
C GLY A 55 -7.33 0.02 -15.55
N ASN A 56 -6.18 -0.65 -15.40
CA ASN A 56 -5.80 -1.82 -16.19
C ASN A 56 -5.51 -3.04 -15.32
N MET A 57 -5.63 -4.22 -15.92
CA MET A 57 -5.13 -5.48 -15.34
C MET A 57 -3.68 -5.69 -15.78
N HIS A 58 -2.85 -6.09 -14.84
CA HIS A 58 -1.43 -6.38 -15.05
C HIS A 58 -1.11 -7.80 -14.60
N VAL A 59 -0.08 -8.38 -15.18
CA VAL A 59 0.51 -9.65 -14.75
C VAL A 59 2.00 -9.45 -14.58
N ALA A 60 2.52 -9.83 -13.43
CA ALA A 60 3.95 -9.80 -13.10
C ALA A 60 4.42 -11.23 -12.84
N PRO A 61 5.22 -11.82 -13.74
CA PRO A 61 5.85 -13.12 -13.53
C PRO A 61 7.02 -13.03 -12.55
N GLN A 62 7.56 -14.20 -12.20
CA GLN A 62 8.77 -14.32 -11.39
C GLN A 62 9.92 -13.48 -11.96
N GLY A 63 10.57 -12.70 -11.10
CA GLY A 63 11.68 -11.80 -11.44
C GLY A 63 11.24 -10.36 -11.68
N ASP A 64 9.97 -10.12 -11.97
CA ASP A 64 9.46 -8.78 -12.17
C ASP A 64 9.23 -8.04 -10.84
N ILE A 65 9.30 -6.72 -10.92
CA ILE A 65 9.04 -5.83 -9.81
C ILE A 65 7.69 -5.14 -10.02
N VAL A 66 6.80 -5.25 -9.04
CA VAL A 66 5.50 -4.58 -9.01
C VAL A 66 5.62 -3.30 -8.20
N LEU A 67 5.14 -2.21 -8.76
CA LEU A 67 5.15 -0.88 -8.14
C LEU A 67 3.72 -0.37 -7.98
N VAL A 68 3.42 0.11 -6.77
CA VAL A 68 2.18 0.84 -6.47
C VAL A 68 2.55 2.11 -5.73
N ASN A 69 2.05 3.25 -6.23
CA ASN A 69 2.27 4.54 -5.58
C ASN A 69 1.38 4.70 -4.35
N PRO A 70 1.72 5.61 -3.42
CA PRO A 70 0.87 5.94 -2.28
C PRO A 70 -0.56 6.26 -2.72
N ASP A 71 -1.54 5.84 -1.95
CA ASP A 71 -2.99 6.05 -2.19
C ASP A 71 -3.53 5.50 -3.52
N GLU A 72 -2.74 4.74 -4.26
CA GLU A 72 -3.17 4.18 -5.54
C GLU A 72 -3.93 2.87 -5.34
N VAL A 73 -5.17 2.83 -5.86
CA VAL A 73 -6.06 1.66 -5.73
C VAL A 73 -5.57 0.50 -6.56
N HIS A 74 -5.36 -0.64 -5.91
CA HIS A 74 -4.93 -1.87 -6.55
C HIS A 74 -5.56 -3.11 -5.94
N THR A 75 -5.38 -4.26 -6.61
CA THR A 75 -5.79 -5.59 -6.15
C THR A 75 -4.60 -6.53 -6.16
N GLY A 76 -4.80 -7.80 -5.82
CA GLY A 76 -3.78 -8.83 -5.94
C GLY A 76 -4.39 -10.23 -5.94
N SER A 77 -3.97 -11.07 -6.87
CA SER A 77 -4.38 -12.48 -6.96
C SER A 77 -3.30 -13.28 -7.68
N SER A 78 -3.44 -14.60 -7.71
CA SER A 78 -2.57 -15.43 -8.53
C SER A 78 -2.96 -15.38 -10.01
N ALA A 79 -1.96 -15.26 -10.88
CA ALA A 79 -2.14 -15.44 -12.33
C ALA A 79 -1.96 -16.90 -12.77
N VAL A 80 -1.50 -17.80 -11.88
CA VAL A 80 -1.16 -19.20 -12.19
C VAL A 80 -1.68 -20.15 -11.11
N ALA A 81 -1.96 -21.39 -11.47
CA ALA A 81 -2.61 -22.36 -10.58
C ALA A 81 -1.78 -22.71 -9.32
N HIS A 82 -0.45 -22.61 -9.39
CA HIS A 82 0.45 -22.91 -8.27
C HIS A 82 0.72 -21.72 -7.35
N GLY A 83 0.02 -20.59 -7.57
CA GLY A 83 0.12 -19.40 -6.74
C GLY A 83 1.30 -18.49 -7.07
N TRP A 84 1.54 -17.51 -6.19
CA TRP A 84 2.69 -16.61 -6.30
C TRP A 84 3.29 -16.35 -4.93
N GLY A 85 4.59 -16.04 -4.93
CA GLY A 85 5.31 -15.60 -3.75
C GLY A 85 6.09 -14.35 -4.04
N TYR A 86 6.16 -13.45 -3.06
CA TYR A 86 6.84 -12.19 -3.21
C TYR A 86 7.42 -11.69 -1.89
N ARG A 87 8.38 -10.79 -2.02
CA ARG A 87 8.86 -9.93 -0.92
C ARG A 87 8.54 -8.49 -1.25
N ALA A 88 8.13 -7.71 -0.25
CA ALA A 88 7.68 -6.35 -0.41
C ALA A 88 8.33 -5.40 0.59
N LEU A 89 8.62 -4.18 0.13
CA LEU A 89 8.94 -3.03 0.96
C LEU A 89 7.76 -2.06 0.92
N TYR A 90 7.46 -1.45 2.06
CA TYR A 90 6.43 -0.42 2.19
C TYR A 90 7.03 0.89 2.75
N PRO A 91 7.92 1.57 2.00
CA PRO A 91 8.45 2.84 2.44
C PRO A 91 7.36 3.92 2.38
N THR A 92 7.36 4.79 3.40
CA THR A 92 6.51 5.99 3.38
C THR A 92 7.03 7.03 2.38
N PRO A 93 6.20 7.99 1.94
CA PRO A 93 6.67 9.12 1.13
C PRO A 93 7.85 9.85 1.77
N ASP A 94 7.83 10.07 3.09
CA ASP A 94 8.91 10.76 3.80
C ASP A 94 10.24 9.97 3.76
N MET A 95 10.20 8.64 3.89
CA MET A 95 11.39 7.80 3.77
C MET A 95 12.04 7.90 2.39
N ILE A 96 11.24 8.07 1.34
CA ILE A 96 11.74 8.19 -0.03
C ILE A 96 12.14 9.62 -0.37
N ALA A 97 11.47 10.63 0.20
CA ALA A 97 11.70 12.04 -0.11
C ALA A 97 13.16 12.46 0.08
N HIS A 98 13.84 11.97 1.12
CA HIS A 98 15.27 12.27 1.37
C HIS A 98 16.17 11.75 0.25
N ILE A 99 15.83 10.60 -0.34
CA ILE A 99 16.61 10.00 -1.43
C ILE A 99 16.26 10.69 -2.75
N SER A 100 14.98 10.97 -2.97
CA SER A 100 14.48 11.51 -4.24
C SER A 100 14.87 12.98 -4.49
N GLN A 101 15.13 13.76 -3.45
CA GLN A 101 15.55 15.15 -3.60
C GLN A 101 16.84 15.31 -4.42
N ASP A 102 17.75 14.33 -4.37
CA ASP A 102 19.01 14.34 -5.13
C ASP A 102 18.77 14.16 -6.64
N PHE A 103 17.66 13.53 -7.02
CA PHE A 103 17.27 13.29 -8.42
C PHE A 103 16.41 14.41 -8.99
N PHE A 104 15.50 14.96 -8.18
CA PHE A 104 14.51 15.94 -8.66
C PHE A 104 14.88 17.39 -8.31
N GLN A 105 15.94 17.61 -7.52
CA GLN A 105 16.43 18.92 -7.07
C GLN A 105 15.31 19.77 -6.40
N GLU A 106 14.37 19.10 -5.75
CA GLU A 106 13.23 19.72 -5.09
C GLU A 106 12.97 19.03 -3.76
N ARG A 107 12.96 19.80 -2.67
CA ARG A 107 12.69 19.28 -1.33
C ARG A 107 11.24 18.75 -1.22
N GLY A 108 11.08 17.57 -0.63
CA GLY A 108 9.78 16.95 -0.43
C GLY A 108 9.13 16.39 -1.70
N CYS A 109 9.79 16.49 -2.86
CA CYS A 109 9.31 15.85 -4.07
C CYS A 109 9.48 14.33 -3.94
N VAL A 110 8.38 13.60 -4.06
CA VAL A 110 8.36 12.14 -4.04
C VAL A 110 8.21 11.60 -5.47
N PRO A 111 8.84 10.48 -5.83
CA PRO A 111 8.77 9.95 -7.17
C PRO A 111 7.38 9.41 -7.47
N TRP A 112 6.96 9.54 -8.71
CA TRP A 112 5.85 8.82 -9.28
C TRP A 112 6.36 7.68 -10.16
N PHE A 113 5.85 6.46 -9.97
CA PHE A 113 6.17 5.31 -10.79
C PHE A 113 5.03 5.04 -11.77
N PRO A 114 5.17 5.42 -13.07
CA PRO A 114 4.09 5.27 -14.04
C PRO A 114 3.83 3.80 -14.40
N ASN A 115 4.88 2.98 -14.45
CA ASN A 115 4.79 1.58 -14.81
C ASN A 115 4.40 0.73 -13.60
N ALA A 116 3.34 -0.07 -13.74
CA ALA A 116 2.88 -0.97 -12.69
C ALA A 116 3.78 -2.20 -12.51
N VAL A 117 4.40 -2.65 -13.60
CA VAL A 117 5.34 -3.77 -13.65
C VAL A 117 6.59 -3.30 -14.38
N ILE A 118 7.75 -3.60 -13.81
CA ILE A 118 9.04 -3.36 -14.46
C ILE A 118 9.83 -4.66 -14.51
N HIS A 119 10.46 -4.87 -15.66
CA HIS A 119 11.41 -5.96 -15.88
C HIS A 119 12.83 -5.38 -15.85
N ASP A 120 13.51 -5.50 -14.70
CA ASP A 120 14.86 -4.97 -14.47
C ASP A 120 15.63 -6.02 -13.64
N GLU A 121 16.29 -6.94 -14.33
CA GLU A 121 16.98 -8.07 -13.71
C GLU A 121 18.06 -7.62 -12.72
N ASP A 122 18.77 -6.54 -13.03
CA ASP A 122 19.84 -6.01 -12.22
C ASP A 122 19.31 -5.35 -10.94
N LEU A 123 18.18 -4.61 -11.02
CA LEU A 123 17.49 -4.10 -9.84
C LEU A 123 16.87 -5.23 -9.01
N ALA A 124 16.26 -6.22 -9.66
CA ALA A 124 15.69 -7.39 -8.98
C ALA A 124 16.74 -8.19 -8.22
N ALA A 125 17.93 -8.37 -8.80
CA ALA A 125 19.06 -9.00 -8.12
C ALA A 125 19.50 -8.21 -6.88
N GLN A 126 19.60 -6.89 -6.99
CA GLN A 126 19.95 -6.03 -5.86
C GLN A 126 18.85 -6.05 -4.78
N MET A 127 17.57 -6.06 -5.16
CA MET A 127 16.46 -6.21 -4.22
C MET A 127 16.52 -7.53 -3.46
N ARG A 128 16.90 -8.64 -4.11
CA ARG A 128 17.07 -9.94 -3.41
C ARG A 128 18.13 -9.84 -2.33
N VAL A 129 19.27 -9.24 -2.64
CA VAL A 129 20.34 -9.03 -1.66
C VAL A 129 19.84 -8.16 -0.50
N LEU A 130 19.13 -7.08 -0.79
CA LEU A 130 18.55 -6.23 0.25
C LEU A 130 17.59 -7.01 1.15
N PHE A 131 16.64 -7.75 0.59
CA PHE A 131 15.70 -8.57 1.37
C PHE A 131 16.41 -9.62 2.24
N ASP A 132 17.42 -10.30 1.68
CA ASP A 132 18.19 -11.31 2.42
C ASP A 132 18.92 -10.70 3.62
N VAL A 133 19.43 -9.47 3.49
CA VAL A 133 20.07 -8.71 4.58
C VAL A 133 19.06 -8.20 5.58
N LEU A 134 17.86 -7.79 5.15
CA LEU A 134 16.79 -7.32 6.04
C LEU A 134 16.17 -8.47 6.87
N GLU A 135 16.18 -9.70 6.36
CA GLU A 135 15.67 -10.89 7.04
C GLU A 135 16.61 -11.38 8.15
N GLN A 136 17.86 -10.92 8.20
CA GLN A 136 18.88 -11.43 9.12
C GLN A 136 19.37 -10.34 10.08
N PRO A 137 19.86 -10.73 11.27
CA PRO A 137 20.63 -9.83 12.12
C PRO A 137 21.87 -9.33 11.35
N SER A 138 21.94 -8.04 11.10
CA SER A 138 23.01 -7.43 10.32
C SER A 138 23.32 -6.02 10.87
N ASN A 139 24.47 -5.48 10.50
CA ASN A 139 24.87 -4.12 10.85
C ASN A 139 23.88 -3.09 10.26
N ALA A 140 23.41 -2.16 11.10
CA ALA A 140 22.44 -1.13 10.69
C ALA A 140 22.95 -0.28 9.51
N LEU A 141 24.21 0.14 9.52
CA LEU A 141 24.80 0.91 8.42
C LEU A 141 24.80 0.12 7.10
N PHE A 142 25.01 -1.18 7.14
CA PHE A 142 24.97 -2.02 5.94
C PHE A 142 23.56 -2.13 5.38
N LYS A 143 22.54 -2.34 6.23
CA LYS A 143 21.12 -2.32 5.85
C LYS A 143 20.72 -0.98 5.24
N GLU A 144 21.07 0.12 5.88
CA GLU A 144 20.80 1.46 5.41
C GLU A 144 21.46 1.75 4.06
N THR A 145 22.74 1.39 3.92
CA THR A 145 23.48 1.57 2.66
C THR A 145 22.82 0.82 1.51
N LEU A 146 22.44 -0.45 1.71
CA LEU A 146 21.78 -1.25 0.68
C LEU A 146 20.38 -0.72 0.36
N TYR A 147 19.62 -0.30 1.38
CA TYR A 147 18.29 0.29 1.18
C TYR A 147 18.38 1.56 0.35
N VAL A 148 19.23 2.51 0.75
CA VAL A 148 19.40 3.78 0.04
C VAL A 148 19.88 3.53 -1.40
N ALA A 149 20.88 2.67 -1.61
CA ALA A 149 21.39 2.36 -2.94
C ALA A 149 20.32 1.69 -3.84
N THR A 150 19.48 0.82 -3.26
CA THR A 150 18.42 0.13 -4.01
C THR A 150 17.30 1.08 -4.39
N VAL A 151 16.85 1.91 -3.45
CA VAL A 151 15.80 2.91 -3.70
C VAL A 151 16.30 3.99 -4.67
N ALA A 152 17.54 4.46 -4.52
CA ALA A 152 18.15 5.42 -5.45
C ALA A 152 18.21 4.87 -6.89
N LYS A 153 18.59 3.60 -7.05
CA LYS A 153 18.60 2.91 -8.36
C LYS A 153 17.19 2.79 -8.95
N LEU A 154 16.21 2.41 -8.13
CA LEU A 154 14.80 2.35 -8.54
C LEU A 154 14.32 3.73 -9.03
N ILE A 155 14.55 4.81 -8.25
CA ILE A 155 14.13 6.16 -8.60
C ILE A 155 14.82 6.62 -9.89
N SER A 156 16.13 6.44 -10.01
CA SER A 156 16.91 6.91 -11.16
C SER A 156 16.50 6.27 -12.48
N ARG A 157 16.04 5.02 -12.45
CA ARG A 157 15.67 4.25 -13.65
C ARG A 157 14.19 4.34 -13.99
N HIS A 158 13.33 4.37 -12.97
CA HIS A 158 11.89 4.16 -13.13
C HIS A 158 11.04 5.24 -12.50
N GLY A 159 11.61 6.14 -11.70
CA GLY A 159 10.92 7.24 -11.06
C GLY A 159 10.79 8.45 -12.00
N GLN A 160 9.65 9.12 -11.90
CA GLN A 160 9.40 10.39 -12.60
C GLN A 160 8.94 11.44 -11.59
N LYS A 161 9.20 12.70 -11.88
CA LYS A 161 8.62 13.80 -11.13
C LYS A 161 7.10 13.78 -11.32
N PRO A 162 6.29 13.88 -10.25
CA PRO A 162 4.85 13.98 -10.41
C PRO A 162 4.47 15.13 -11.33
N GLN A 163 3.63 14.86 -12.33
CA GLN A 163 3.11 15.91 -13.18
C GLN A 163 2.07 16.72 -12.40
N ALA A 164 2.27 18.03 -12.31
CA ALA A 164 1.25 18.92 -11.80
C ALA A 164 0.01 18.86 -12.71
N ILE A 165 -1.11 18.39 -12.17
CA ILE A 165 -2.39 18.41 -12.90
C ILE A 165 -2.89 19.85 -12.84
N ASN A 166 -2.64 20.63 -13.89
CA ASN A 166 -2.94 22.07 -13.93
C ASN A 166 -4.44 22.39 -13.88
N THR A 167 -5.35 21.46 -14.20
CA THR A 167 -6.81 21.63 -14.05
C THR A 167 -7.49 20.28 -13.85
N LEU A 168 -7.99 20.03 -12.65
CA LEU A 168 -8.87 18.88 -12.42
C LEU A 168 -10.29 19.23 -12.91
N PRO A 169 -11.02 18.31 -13.58
CA PRO A 169 -12.44 18.46 -13.80
C PRO A 169 -13.19 18.72 -12.48
N ASP A 170 -14.22 19.56 -12.48
CA ASP A 170 -15.03 19.85 -11.28
C ASP A 170 -15.48 18.59 -10.54
N ALA A 171 -15.89 17.56 -11.28
CA ALA A 171 -16.27 16.27 -10.71
C ALA A 171 -15.12 15.52 -10.02
N ALA A 172 -13.88 15.70 -10.47
CA ALA A 172 -12.71 15.12 -9.81
C ALA A 172 -12.40 15.88 -8.53
N HIS A 173 -12.45 17.21 -8.57
CA HIS A 173 -12.27 18.06 -7.40
C HIS A 173 -13.28 17.73 -6.30
N LYS A 174 -14.57 17.60 -6.63
CA LYS A 174 -15.64 17.18 -5.71
C LYS A 174 -15.37 15.81 -5.10
N ALA A 175 -14.91 14.84 -5.89
CA ALA A 175 -14.58 13.51 -5.38
C ALA A 175 -13.38 13.53 -4.41
N LEU A 176 -12.36 14.37 -4.69
CA LEU A 176 -11.21 14.53 -3.79
C LEU A 176 -11.59 15.24 -2.50
N LEU A 177 -12.43 16.28 -2.55
CA LEU A 177 -12.97 16.92 -1.34
C LEU A 177 -13.68 15.92 -0.43
N LEU A 178 -14.49 15.02 -1.00
CA LEU A 178 -15.16 13.98 -0.22
C LEU A 178 -14.17 12.95 0.32
N LYS A 179 -13.14 12.60 -0.44
CA LYS A 179 -12.05 11.72 -0.01
C LYS A 179 -11.38 12.28 1.24
N ASP A 180 -11.03 13.57 1.21
CA ASP A 180 -10.37 14.28 2.32
C ASP A 180 -11.31 14.46 3.51
N HIS A 181 -12.59 14.76 3.27
CA HIS A 181 -13.60 14.85 4.33
C HIS A 181 -13.76 13.54 5.10
N ILE A 182 -13.86 12.41 4.41
CA ILE A 182 -13.93 11.08 5.04
C ILE A 182 -12.63 10.77 5.81
N ALA A 183 -11.48 11.15 5.25
CA ALA A 183 -10.19 10.92 5.90
C ALA A 183 -9.99 11.77 7.17
N ALA A 184 -10.57 12.96 7.23
CA ALA A 184 -10.52 13.82 8.40
C ALA A 184 -11.36 13.29 9.59
N HIS A 185 -12.43 12.54 9.32
CA HIS A 185 -13.39 12.08 10.32
C HIS A 185 -13.69 10.57 10.20
N PRO A 186 -12.68 9.68 10.25
CA PRO A 186 -12.88 8.26 9.99
C PRO A 186 -13.65 7.53 11.10
N GLU A 187 -13.68 8.05 12.34
CA GLU A 187 -14.44 7.50 13.46
C GLU A 187 -15.95 7.69 13.29
N GLN A 188 -16.37 8.67 12.50
CA GLN A 188 -17.79 9.03 12.33
C GLN A 188 -18.51 8.07 11.36
N GLU A 189 -19.83 7.99 11.53
CA GLU A 189 -20.71 7.41 10.52
C GLU A 189 -20.98 8.44 9.42
N HIS A 190 -20.70 8.08 8.17
CA HIS A 190 -21.01 8.91 7.01
C HIS A 190 -22.19 8.31 6.25
N LYS A 191 -23.23 9.12 6.02
CA LYS A 191 -24.34 8.76 5.13
C LYS A 191 -24.04 9.28 3.72
N LEU A 192 -24.40 8.49 2.71
CA LEU A 192 -24.17 8.87 1.31
C LEU A 192 -24.93 10.16 0.95
N SER A 193 -26.11 10.36 1.54
CA SER A 193 -26.91 11.60 1.40
C SER A 193 -26.15 12.84 1.86
N ASP A 194 -25.49 12.73 3.02
CA ASP A 194 -24.78 13.85 3.64
C ASP A 194 -23.52 14.20 2.85
N LEU A 195 -22.77 13.17 2.43
CA LEU A 195 -21.62 13.33 1.53
C LEU A 195 -22.03 13.98 0.19
N ALA A 196 -23.17 13.58 -0.37
CA ALA A 196 -23.67 14.12 -1.63
C ALA A 196 -24.08 15.59 -1.48
N ALA A 197 -24.69 15.97 -0.34
CA ALA A 197 -25.06 17.35 -0.03
C ALA A 197 -23.84 18.29 0.10
N LEU A 198 -22.72 17.79 0.65
CA LEU A 198 -21.47 18.59 0.78
C LEU A 198 -20.91 19.09 -0.56
N VAL A 199 -21.22 18.41 -1.66
CA VAL A 199 -20.70 18.73 -3.00
C VAL A 199 -21.81 19.04 -4.00
N ASP A 200 -23.03 19.25 -3.52
CA ASP A 200 -24.20 19.57 -4.33
C ASP A 200 -24.44 18.55 -5.48
N LEU A 201 -24.49 17.26 -5.10
CA LEU A 201 -24.79 16.17 -6.01
C LEU A 201 -25.94 15.30 -5.47
N SER A 202 -26.64 14.59 -6.35
CA SER A 202 -27.51 13.51 -5.90
C SER A 202 -26.66 12.34 -5.36
N PRO A 203 -27.18 11.49 -4.43
CA PRO A 203 -26.46 10.34 -3.89
C PRO A 203 -25.90 9.41 -4.97
N TRP A 204 -26.65 9.17 -6.05
CA TRP A 204 -26.22 8.38 -7.20
C TRP A 204 -25.02 8.99 -7.94
N HIS A 205 -25.09 10.28 -8.24
CA HIS A 205 -23.99 10.99 -8.92
C HIS A 205 -22.75 11.06 -8.02
N CYS A 206 -22.91 11.34 -6.73
CA CYS A 206 -21.84 11.32 -5.74
C CYS A 206 -21.12 9.95 -5.74
N LEU A 207 -21.86 8.85 -5.57
CA LEU A 207 -21.29 7.50 -5.59
C LEU A 207 -20.52 7.20 -6.88
N ARG A 208 -21.09 7.55 -8.04
CA ARG A 208 -20.49 7.29 -9.34
C ARG A 208 -19.23 8.11 -9.56
N GLN A 209 -19.23 9.39 -9.21
CA GLN A 209 -18.05 10.26 -9.35
C GLN A 209 -16.94 9.86 -8.38
N PHE A 210 -17.29 9.60 -7.12
CA PHE A 210 -16.32 9.13 -6.14
C PHE A 210 -15.65 7.83 -6.60
N LYS A 211 -16.44 6.82 -7.02
CA LYS A 211 -15.90 5.56 -7.54
C LYS A 211 -15.04 5.75 -8.79
N LYS A 212 -15.39 6.71 -9.66
CA LYS A 212 -14.64 7.01 -10.88
C LYS A 212 -13.26 7.60 -10.58
N PHE A 213 -13.19 8.57 -9.66
CA PHE A 213 -11.97 9.35 -9.42
C PHE A 213 -11.13 8.81 -8.24
N VAL A 214 -11.76 8.19 -7.23
CA VAL A 214 -11.05 7.56 -6.11
C VAL A 214 -10.79 6.06 -6.38
N GLY A 215 -11.48 5.45 -7.34
CA GLY A 215 -11.29 4.05 -7.73
C GLY A 215 -12.09 3.04 -6.92
N MET A 216 -12.69 3.46 -5.79
CA MET A 216 -13.51 2.63 -4.90
C MET A 216 -14.71 3.43 -4.34
N PRO A 217 -15.78 2.76 -3.83
CA PRO A 217 -16.90 3.45 -3.19
C PRO A 217 -16.50 4.17 -1.89
N PRO A 218 -17.26 5.21 -1.43
CA PRO A 218 -16.99 5.94 -0.18
C PRO A 218 -16.82 5.06 1.05
N HIS A 219 -17.69 4.06 1.25
CA HIS A 219 -17.59 3.13 2.38
C HIS A 219 -16.31 2.29 2.34
N ALA A 220 -15.89 1.84 1.15
CA ALA A 220 -14.63 1.09 1.03
C ALA A 220 -13.43 1.98 1.35
N TRP A 221 -13.46 3.25 0.93
CA TRP A 221 -12.47 4.25 1.30
C TRP A 221 -12.44 4.49 2.82
N LEU A 222 -13.59 4.69 3.45
CA LEU A 222 -13.69 4.83 4.91
C LEU A 222 -13.01 3.66 5.64
N ILE A 223 -13.25 2.42 5.21
CA ILE A 223 -12.60 1.24 5.81
C ILE A 223 -11.07 1.30 5.63
N GLN A 224 -10.55 1.76 4.49
CA GLN A 224 -9.10 1.92 4.30
C GLN A 224 -8.53 2.94 5.30
N VAL A 225 -9.14 4.10 5.42
CA VAL A 225 -8.69 5.15 6.36
C VAL A 225 -8.74 4.67 7.82
N ARG A 226 -9.80 3.95 8.20
CA ARG A 226 -9.90 3.33 9.53
C ARG A 226 -8.78 2.32 9.80
N LEU A 227 -8.43 1.52 8.82
CA LEU A 227 -7.35 0.55 8.94
C LEU A 227 -5.97 1.23 9.04
N GLN A 228 -5.75 2.31 8.30
CA GLN A 228 -4.54 3.12 8.39
C GLN A 228 -4.37 3.69 9.81
N ARG A 229 -5.43 4.33 10.34
CA ARG A 229 -5.44 4.87 11.71
C ARG A 229 -5.26 3.76 12.76
N ALA A 230 -5.89 2.60 12.55
CA ALA A 230 -5.72 1.44 13.44
C ALA A 230 -4.25 0.97 13.51
N ARG A 231 -3.54 0.94 12.38
CA ARG A 231 -2.10 0.60 12.35
C ARG A 231 -1.27 1.60 13.17
N GLN A 232 -1.56 2.89 13.06
CA GLN A 232 -0.86 3.94 13.83
C GLN A 232 -1.08 3.75 15.33
N TYR A 233 -2.32 3.51 15.76
CA TYR A 233 -2.63 3.28 17.17
C TYR A 233 -2.02 1.98 17.72
N LEU A 234 -2.00 0.92 16.93
CA LEU A 234 -1.33 -0.33 17.31
C LEU A 234 0.18 -0.14 17.46
N LYS A 235 0.84 0.64 16.61
CA LYS A 235 2.26 1.02 16.74
C LYS A 235 2.54 1.83 18.03
N GLN A 236 1.55 2.59 18.50
CA GLN A 236 1.63 3.33 19.77
C GLN A 236 1.33 2.47 21.00
N GLY A 237 1.08 1.17 20.82
CA GLY A 237 0.82 0.22 21.92
C GLY A 237 -0.61 0.25 22.46
N MET A 238 -1.56 0.86 21.74
CA MET A 238 -2.95 0.90 22.16
C MET A 238 -3.58 -0.50 22.09
N ALA A 239 -4.43 -0.85 23.06
CA ALA A 239 -5.12 -2.13 23.11
C ALA A 239 -6.09 -2.32 21.94
N ILE A 240 -6.13 -3.51 21.35
CA ILE A 240 -6.94 -3.81 20.14
C ILE A 240 -8.42 -3.44 20.31
N PRO A 241 -9.10 -3.71 21.43
CA PRO A 241 -10.50 -3.29 21.60
C PRO A 241 -10.68 -1.78 21.56
N GLN A 242 -9.76 -1.01 22.16
CA GLN A 242 -9.77 0.44 22.15
C GLN A 242 -9.52 0.98 20.74
N VAL A 243 -8.55 0.40 20.01
CA VAL A 243 -8.29 0.73 18.60
C VAL A 243 -9.54 0.52 17.74
N ALA A 244 -10.26 -0.59 17.94
CA ALA A 244 -11.49 -0.85 17.20
C ALA A 244 -12.52 0.26 17.43
N PHE A 245 -12.73 0.66 18.68
CA PHE A 245 -13.64 1.72 19.06
C PHE A 245 -13.22 3.09 18.49
N ASP A 246 -11.97 3.52 18.74
CA ASP A 246 -11.47 4.85 18.35
C ASP A 246 -11.35 5.04 16.83
N CYS A 247 -11.26 3.93 16.09
CA CYS A 247 -11.28 3.94 14.62
C CYS A 247 -12.69 3.81 14.02
N GLY A 248 -13.75 3.68 14.84
CA GLY A 248 -15.14 3.60 14.37
C GLY A 248 -15.56 2.21 13.83
N PHE A 249 -14.86 1.13 14.21
CA PHE A 249 -15.34 -0.22 13.98
C PHE A 249 -16.41 -0.59 15.01
N SER A 250 -17.40 -1.38 14.62
CA SER A 250 -18.47 -1.82 15.54
C SER A 250 -17.95 -2.64 16.73
N ASP A 251 -16.89 -3.40 16.51
CA ASP A 251 -16.25 -4.25 17.52
C ASP A 251 -14.85 -4.71 17.05
N GLN A 252 -14.14 -5.38 17.95
CA GLN A 252 -12.83 -5.97 17.66
C GLN A 252 -12.87 -7.01 16.53
N SER A 253 -13.95 -7.80 16.42
CA SER A 253 -14.08 -8.83 15.38
C SER A 253 -14.22 -8.20 14.00
N HIS A 254 -14.93 -7.07 13.92
CA HIS A 254 -15.05 -6.27 12.71
C HIS A 254 -13.69 -5.72 12.27
N LEU A 255 -12.93 -5.12 13.18
CA LEU A 255 -11.54 -4.69 12.92
C LEU A 255 -10.69 -5.88 12.46
N ASN A 256 -10.67 -7.00 13.19
CA ASN A 256 -9.86 -8.17 12.87
C ASN A 256 -10.12 -8.69 11.45
N ARG A 257 -11.38 -8.77 11.05
CA ARG A 257 -11.79 -9.27 9.73
C ARG A 257 -11.28 -8.35 8.60
N HIS A 258 -11.46 -7.04 8.75
CA HIS A 258 -11.01 -6.07 7.75
C HIS A 258 -9.48 -5.98 7.70
N PHE A 259 -8.83 -5.97 8.86
CA PHE A 259 -7.37 -5.91 8.99
C PHE A 259 -6.70 -7.14 8.33
N LYS A 260 -7.19 -8.35 8.67
CA LYS A 260 -6.67 -9.59 8.06
C LYS A 260 -6.95 -9.66 6.56
N ARG A 261 -8.10 -9.15 6.11
CA ARG A 261 -8.43 -9.10 4.68
C ARG A 261 -7.49 -8.17 3.91
N ALA A 262 -7.16 -7.01 4.45
CA ALA A 262 -6.32 -6.00 3.81
C ALA A 262 -4.83 -6.32 3.88
N LEU A 263 -4.34 -6.77 5.05
CA LEU A 263 -2.91 -6.91 5.32
C LEU A 263 -2.42 -8.38 5.34
N GLY A 264 -3.33 -9.35 5.29
CA GLY A 264 -2.99 -10.77 5.39
C GLY A 264 -2.74 -11.28 6.81
N VAL A 265 -2.55 -10.39 7.79
CA VAL A 265 -2.29 -10.68 9.21
C VAL A 265 -3.36 -10.09 10.11
N THR A 266 -3.53 -10.63 11.31
CA THR A 266 -4.43 -10.05 12.32
C THR A 266 -3.76 -8.88 13.05
N PRO A 267 -4.51 -7.96 13.70
CA PRO A 267 -3.93 -6.94 14.57
C PRO A 267 -2.96 -7.48 15.62
N ALA A 268 -3.27 -8.63 16.23
CA ALA A 268 -2.40 -9.26 17.21
C ALA A 268 -1.08 -9.74 16.58
N GLN A 269 -1.12 -10.36 15.40
CA GLN A 269 0.08 -10.75 14.65
C GLN A 269 0.90 -9.51 14.21
N TYR A 270 0.20 -8.43 13.84
CA TYR A 270 0.85 -7.17 13.47
C TYR A 270 1.62 -6.56 14.67
N ILE A 271 1.02 -6.54 15.88
CA ILE A 271 1.70 -6.06 17.11
C ILE A 271 2.96 -6.88 17.39
N VAL A 272 2.91 -8.21 17.25
CA VAL A 272 4.08 -9.08 17.48
C VAL A 272 5.22 -8.78 16.50
N SER A 273 4.91 -8.21 15.34
CA SER A 273 5.92 -7.86 14.31
C SER A 273 6.55 -6.47 14.50
N LEU A 274 6.02 -5.66 15.43
CA LEU A 274 6.56 -4.35 15.77
C LEU A 274 7.82 -4.46 16.64
#